data_48576db6af7f06000ca27017be896f2d
#
_entry.id   48576db6af7f06000ca27017be896f2d
#
_cell.length_a   1.000
_cell.length_b   1.000
_cell.length_c   1.000
_cell.angle_alpha   90.00
_cell.angle_beta   90.00
_cell.angle_gamma   90.00
#
_symmetry.space_group_name_H-M   'P 1'
#
loop_
_entity.id
_entity.type
_entity.pdbx_description
1 polymer ?
#
loop_
_entity_poly.entity_id
_entity_poly.type
_entity_poly.pdbx_seq_one_letter_code
_entity_poly.pdbx_strand_id
1 'polypeptide(L)'
;MTELIYEQPLNEKIRSYLRLEYLSTQIQSNLTQDHQHRCFYPLFSLCELTDRCDYRSDVLKDIERHIIMLSKWLELPHVDKVQINELINRLIQSKAQLQTSDRIGVHLKKDKFISALRQRFGMPGACCNFDLPQLHFWLAKPWKERQIDLQCWVDQFQPLLTPINLLLELIRSTAEFCPTEAKAGFYQGDSGQPLALIRVKVDVSQGCYPTISGHRNRYAIHFVDFDQLRHTDKTIQFLLATCS
;
A
#
# COMPACT_ATOMS: atom_id res chain seq x y z
N MET A 1 -12.11 21.36 6.40
CA MET A 1 -10.85 21.41 5.65
C MET A 1 -10.48 20.00 5.26
N THR A 2 -10.14 19.75 4.02
CA THR A 2 -9.78 18.41 3.53
C THR A 2 -8.26 18.31 3.48
N GLU A 3 -7.69 17.53 4.38
CA GLU A 3 -6.26 17.27 4.40
C GLU A 3 -5.93 16.02 3.59
N LEU A 4 -4.88 16.07 2.78
CA LEU A 4 -4.35 14.94 2.02
C LEU A 4 -2.96 14.57 2.54
N ILE A 5 -2.71 13.26 2.62
CA ILE A 5 -1.40 12.72 2.98
C ILE A 5 -0.75 12.18 1.72
N TYR A 6 0.48 12.63 1.46
CA TYR A 6 1.34 12.16 0.40
C TYR A 6 2.48 11.36 1.02
N GLU A 7 2.79 10.20 0.47
CA GLU A 7 3.81 9.29 0.97
C GLU A 7 4.87 9.04 -0.09
N GLN A 8 6.13 9.29 0.25
CA GLN A 8 7.27 9.03 -0.62
C GLN A 8 8.15 7.95 0.01
N PRO A 9 8.20 6.74 -0.56
CA PRO A 9 9.13 5.71 -0.15
C PRO A 9 10.57 6.08 -0.56
N LEU A 10 11.53 5.86 0.34
CA LEU A 10 12.94 6.14 0.09
C LEU A 10 13.76 4.90 -0.31
N ASN A 11 13.12 3.75 -0.42
CA ASN A 11 13.70 2.53 -0.96
C ASN A 11 12.67 1.71 -1.75
N GLU A 12 13.14 0.81 -2.62
CA GLU A 12 12.29 0.03 -3.53
C GLU A 12 11.39 -0.99 -2.79
N LYS A 13 11.85 -1.49 -1.64
CA LYS A 13 11.05 -2.41 -0.83
C LYS A 13 9.79 -1.72 -0.29
N ILE A 14 9.93 -0.56 0.35
CA ILE A 14 8.78 0.21 0.87
C ILE A 14 7.90 0.70 -0.28
N ARG A 15 8.47 1.07 -1.43
CA ARG A 15 7.71 1.40 -2.63
C ARG A 15 6.80 0.24 -3.07
N SER A 16 7.34 -0.97 -3.05
CA SER A 16 6.57 -2.17 -3.38
C SER A 16 5.47 -2.45 -2.36
N TYR A 17 5.74 -2.29 -1.07
CA TYR A 17 4.75 -2.47 0.00
C TYR A 17 3.60 -1.47 -0.13
N LEU A 18 3.88 -0.20 -0.39
CA LEU A 18 2.85 0.83 -0.61
C LEU A 18 1.99 0.54 -1.85
N ARG A 19 2.59 0.01 -2.93
CA ARG A 19 1.82 -0.41 -4.12
C ARG A 19 0.89 -1.58 -3.81
N LEU A 20 1.36 -2.57 -3.05
CA LEU A 20 0.55 -3.71 -2.63
C LEU A 20 -0.59 -3.29 -1.70
N GLU A 21 -0.30 -2.39 -0.74
CA GLU A 21 -1.31 -1.81 0.14
C GLU A 21 -2.38 -1.02 -0.64
N TYR A 22 -1.95 -0.17 -1.59
CA TYR A 22 -2.87 0.59 -2.44
C TYR A 22 -3.83 -0.32 -3.21
N LEU A 23 -3.32 -1.39 -3.83
CA LEU A 23 -4.14 -2.38 -4.52
C LEU A 23 -5.06 -3.14 -3.56
N SER A 24 -4.58 -3.48 -2.37
CA SER A 24 -5.38 -4.10 -1.32
C SER A 24 -6.55 -3.21 -0.92
N THR A 25 -6.33 -1.92 -0.74
CA THR A 25 -7.39 -0.95 -0.40
C THR A 25 -8.44 -0.86 -1.51
N GLN A 26 -8.03 -0.83 -2.77
CA GLN A 26 -8.97 -0.84 -3.90
C GLN A 26 -9.79 -2.13 -3.97
N ILE A 27 -9.17 -3.27 -3.68
CA ILE A 27 -9.85 -4.56 -3.62
C ILE A 27 -10.88 -4.57 -2.50
N GLN A 28 -10.56 -4.07 -1.31
CA GLN A 28 -11.53 -3.97 -0.21
C GLN A 28 -12.74 -3.11 -0.58
N SER A 29 -12.54 -2.00 -1.28
CA SER A 29 -13.64 -1.20 -1.83
C SER A 29 -14.53 -2.02 -2.78
N ASN A 30 -13.92 -2.85 -3.64
CA ASN A 30 -14.65 -3.71 -4.57
C ASN A 30 -15.40 -4.86 -3.88
N LEU A 31 -15.01 -5.24 -2.66
CA LEU A 31 -15.72 -6.23 -1.85
C LEU A 31 -16.93 -5.64 -1.12
N THR A 32 -16.95 -4.34 -0.90
CA THR A 32 -18.05 -3.65 -0.22
C THR A 32 -19.11 -3.12 -1.18
N GLN A 33 -18.71 -2.83 -2.41
CA GLN A 33 -19.59 -2.21 -3.42
C GLN A 33 -19.40 -2.88 -4.79
N ASP A 34 -20.51 -3.04 -5.53
CA ASP A 34 -20.46 -3.61 -6.88
C ASP A 34 -19.89 -2.62 -7.90
N HIS A 35 -18.65 -2.80 -8.25
CA HIS A 35 -17.97 -2.07 -9.30
C HIS A 35 -17.93 -2.82 -10.65
N GLN A 36 -18.75 -3.86 -10.79
CA GLN A 36 -18.84 -4.70 -12.00
C GLN A 36 -17.44 -5.24 -12.43
N HIS A 37 -17.11 -5.11 -13.72
CA HIS A 37 -15.82 -5.58 -14.24
C HIS A 37 -14.60 -4.80 -13.71
N ARG A 38 -14.80 -3.61 -13.13
CA ARG A 38 -13.70 -2.79 -12.60
C ARG A 38 -12.97 -3.46 -11.43
N CYS A 39 -13.63 -4.39 -10.73
CA CYS A 39 -13.01 -5.16 -9.64
C CYS A 39 -11.78 -5.97 -10.09
N PHE A 40 -11.67 -6.30 -11.38
CA PHE A 40 -10.55 -7.07 -11.91
C PHE A 40 -9.27 -6.25 -12.09
N TYR A 41 -9.33 -4.91 -12.23
CA TYR A 41 -8.13 -4.08 -12.41
C TYR A 41 -7.14 -4.22 -11.25
N PRO A 42 -7.52 -3.98 -9.98
CA PRO A 42 -6.60 -4.15 -8.87
C PRO A 42 -6.22 -5.63 -8.65
N LEU A 43 -7.12 -6.58 -8.91
CA LEU A 43 -6.84 -8.00 -8.78
C LEU A 43 -5.74 -8.43 -9.77
N PHE A 44 -5.85 -8.05 -11.05
CA PHE A 44 -4.84 -8.41 -12.06
C PHE A 44 -3.52 -7.67 -11.84
N SER A 45 -3.56 -6.41 -11.39
CA SER A 45 -2.35 -5.68 -11.00
C SER A 45 -1.63 -6.37 -9.84
N LEU A 46 -2.38 -6.89 -8.86
CA LEU A 46 -1.83 -7.64 -7.74
C LEU A 46 -1.19 -8.96 -8.19
N CYS A 47 -1.88 -9.70 -9.09
CA CYS A 47 -1.30 -10.87 -9.74
C CYS A 47 0.02 -10.54 -10.46
N GLU A 48 0.05 -9.44 -11.22
CA GLU A 48 1.23 -9.04 -11.97
C GLU A 48 2.42 -8.71 -11.07
N LEU A 49 2.20 -7.96 -9.99
CA LEU A 49 3.25 -7.66 -9.03
C LEU A 49 3.80 -8.92 -8.36
N THR A 50 2.93 -9.83 -7.90
CA THR A 50 3.34 -11.07 -7.22
C THR A 50 3.94 -12.11 -8.19
N ASP A 51 3.67 -12.02 -9.48
CA ASP A 51 4.29 -12.84 -10.50
C ASP A 51 5.73 -12.42 -10.80
N ARG A 52 5.98 -11.10 -10.80
CA ARG A 52 7.30 -10.53 -11.12
C ARG A 52 8.28 -10.64 -9.95
N CYS A 53 7.81 -10.52 -8.72
CA CYS A 53 8.65 -10.49 -7.52
C CYS A 53 8.13 -11.44 -6.45
N ASP A 54 9.03 -12.19 -5.84
CA ASP A 54 8.75 -12.93 -4.62
C ASP A 54 9.05 -12.06 -3.38
N TYR A 55 8.01 -11.47 -2.80
CA TYR A 55 8.12 -10.61 -1.64
C TYR A 55 8.28 -11.38 -0.31
N ARG A 56 8.07 -12.70 -0.30
CA ARG A 56 8.03 -13.52 0.92
C ARG A 56 9.30 -13.36 1.76
N SER A 57 10.45 -13.51 1.14
CA SER A 57 11.74 -13.44 1.83
C SER A 57 11.98 -12.09 2.51
N ASP A 58 11.62 -11.00 1.85
CA ASP A 58 11.82 -9.66 2.39
C ASP A 58 10.83 -9.37 3.52
N VAL A 59 9.56 -9.78 3.36
CA VAL A 59 8.54 -9.62 4.40
C VAL A 59 8.89 -10.43 5.65
N LEU A 60 9.35 -11.68 5.50
CA LEU A 60 9.76 -12.51 6.64
C LEU A 60 10.93 -11.89 7.42
N LYS A 61 11.94 -11.37 6.71
CA LYS A 61 13.08 -10.66 7.35
C LYS A 61 12.64 -9.40 8.09
N ASP A 62 11.70 -8.64 7.50
CA ASP A 62 11.18 -7.43 8.14
C ASP A 62 10.35 -7.76 9.38
N ILE A 63 9.50 -8.79 9.33
CA ILE A 63 8.76 -9.28 10.51
C ILE A 63 9.74 -9.66 11.63
N GLU A 64 10.78 -10.45 11.34
CA GLU A 64 11.78 -10.85 12.33
C GLU A 64 12.49 -9.65 12.96
N ARG A 65 12.88 -8.69 12.15
CA ARG A 65 13.51 -7.46 12.62
C ARG A 65 12.60 -6.66 13.56
N HIS A 66 11.32 -6.52 13.22
CA HIS A 66 10.37 -5.81 14.06
C HIS A 66 10.04 -6.57 15.36
N ILE A 67 9.94 -7.89 15.33
CA ILE A 67 9.78 -8.69 16.55
C ILE A 67 10.96 -8.46 17.50
N ILE A 68 12.20 -8.51 17.00
CA ILE A 68 13.40 -8.27 17.81
C ILE A 68 13.40 -6.85 18.40
N MET A 69 13.02 -5.85 17.59
CA MET A 69 12.94 -4.45 18.03
C MET A 69 11.88 -4.26 19.12
N LEU A 70 10.66 -4.76 18.91
CA LEU A 70 9.56 -4.67 19.87
C LEU A 70 9.87 -5.44 21.17
N SER A 71 10.54 -6.60 21.08
CA SER A 71 10.95 -7.36 22.25
C SER A 71 11.94 -6.57 23.14
N LYS A 72 12.85 -5.80 22.54
CA LYS A 72 13.74 -4.91 23.30
C LYS A 72 12.97 -3.77 23.97
N TRP A 73 11.89 -3.28 23.36
CA TRP A 73 11.06 -2.24 23.97
C TRP A 73 10.32 -2.73 25.21
N LEU A 74 9.98 -4.03 25.31
CA LEU A 74 9.37 -4.58 26.53
C LEU A 74 10.26 -4.47 27.77
N GLU A 75 11.57 -4.31 27.60
CA GLU A 75 12.53 -4.13 28.71
C GLU A 75 12.57 -2.66 29.20
N LEU A 76 12.04 -1.72 28.42
CA LEU A 76 12.03 -0.30 28.79
C LEU A 76 10.96 0.00 29.87
N PRO A 77 11.24 0.94 30.79
CA PRO A 77 10.24 1.43 31.72
C PRO A 77 9.21 2.30 30.96
N HIS A 78 7.98 2.33 31.49
CA HIS A 78 6.90 3.21 31.00
C HIS A 78 6.37 2.94 29.60
N VAL A 79 6.55 1.71 29.06
CA VAL A 79 5.94 1.28 27.82
C VAL A 79 4.64 0.50 28.05
N ASP A 80 3.71 0.60 27.14
CA ASP A 80 2.52 -0.25 27.13
C ASP A 80 2.87 -1.69 26.68
N LYS A 81 3.20 -2.51 27.68
CA LYS A 81 3.58 -3.91 27.44
C LYS A 81 2.45 -4.75 26.84
N VAL A 82 1.19 -4.39 27.10
CA VAL A 82 0.03 -5.12 26.55
C VAL A 82 -0.04 -4.89 25.06
N GLN A 83 0.02 -3.63 24.62
CA GLN A 83 -0.01 -3.26 23.21
C GLN A 83 1.19 -3.82 22.44
N ILE A 84 2.40 -3.77 23.02
CA ILE A 84 3.60 -4.32 22.38
C ILE A 84 3.49 -5.85 22.21
N ASN A 85 3.03 -6.58 23.24
CA ASN A 85 2.84 -8.03 23.14
C ASN A 85 1.77 -8.41 22.10
N GLU A 86 0.70 -7.63 21.98
CA GLU A 86 -0.32 -7.84 20.96
C GLU A 86 0.27 -7.67 19.54
N LEU A 87 1.07 -6.63 19.30
CA LEU A 87 1.77 -6.42 18.04
C LEU A 87 2.73 -7.56 17.71
N ILE A 88 3.52 -8.02 18.69
CA ILE A 88 4.42 -9.18 18.52
C ILE A 88 3.62 -10.43 18.15
N ASN A 89 2.51 -10.70 18.83
CA ASN A 89 1.67 -11.86 18.53
C ASN A 89 1.08 -11.79 17.11
N ARG A 90 0.61 -10.61 16.67
CA ARG A 90 0.12 -10.40 15.30
C ARG A 90 1.23 -10.66 14.27
N LEU A 91 2.46 -10.21 14.53
CA LEU A 91 3.61 -10.46 13.67
C LEU A 91 3.98 -11.94 13.60
N ILE A 92 4.00 -12.66 14.75
CA ILE A 92 4.28 -14.09 14.82
C ILE A 92 3.23 -14.88 14.04
N GLN A 93 1.95 -14.56 14.22
CA GLN A 93 0.86 -15.20 13.49
C GLN A 93 0.97 -14.98 11.99
N SER A 94 1.23 -13.74 11.56
CA SER A 94 1.43 -13.39 10.15
C SER A 94 2.63 -14.12 9.55
N LYS A 95 3.74 -14.24 10.31
CA LYS A 95 4.92 -15.02 9.91
C LYS A 95 4.56 -16.47 9.65
N ALA A 96 3.87 -17.10 10.58
CA ALA A 96 3.48 -18.51 10.45
C ALA A 96 2.56 -18.74 9.23
N GLN A 97 1.58 -17.87 9.02
CA GLN A 97 0.70 -17.95 7.85
C GLN A 97 1.47 -17.78 6.53
N LEU A 98 2.39 -16.81 6.46
CA LEU A 98 3.19 -16.58 5.25
C LEU A 98 4.16 -17.73 4.97
N GLN A 99 4.75 -18.37 6.00
CA GLN A 99 5.65 -19.51 5.85
C GLN A 99 4.94 -20.77 5.35
N THR A 100 3.70 -21.02 5.79
CA THR A 100 2.93 -22.22 5.45
C THR A 100 2.09 -22.04 4.17
N SER A 101 1.93 -20.81 3.67
CA SER A 101 1.15 -20.55 2.46
C SER A 101 1.86 -21.08 1.22
N ASP A 102 1.07 -21.49 0.23
CA ASP A 102 1.56 -21.74 -1.13
C ASP A 102 2.16 -20.46 -1.73
N ARG A 103 2.79 -20.59 -2.89
CA ARG A 103 3.21 -19.40 -3.66
C ARG A 103 1.99 -18.52 -3.94
N ILE A 104 2.09 -17.26 -3.53
CA ILE A 104 1.00 -16.28 -3.62
C ILE A 104 0.44 -16.22 -5.05
N GLY A 105 -0.88 -16.31 -5.16
CA GLY A 105 -1.60 -16.24 -6.44
C GLY A 105 -1.46 -17.47 -7.35
N VAL A 106 -0.81 -18.56 -6.90
CA VAL A 106 -0.60 -19.77 -7.71
C VAL A 106 -1.91 -20.42 -8.15
N HIS A 107 -2.93 -20.41 -7.31
CA HIS A 107 -4.23 -21.00 -7.63
C HIS A 107 -5.00 -20.16 -8.65
N LEU A 108 -4.83 -18.83 -8.65
CA LEU A 108 -5.45 -17.95 -9.65
C LEU A 108 -4.91 -18.20 -11.05
N LYS A 109 -3.65 -18.64 -11.21
CA LYS A 109 -3.11 -19.03 -12.52
C LYS A 109 -3.75 -20.29 -13.06
N LYS A 110 -4.24 -21.18 -12.19
CA LYS A 110 -4.93 -22.41 -12.54
C LYS A 110 -6.43 -22.22 -12.74
N ASP A 111 -6.98 -21.13 -12.25
CA ASP A 111 -8.39 -20.77 -12.45
C ASP A 111 -8.61 -20.40 -13.92
N LYS A 112 -9.45 -21.19 -14.61
CA LYS A 112 -9.71 -21.03 -16.07
C LYS A 112 -10.42 -19.71 -16.36
N PHE A 113 -11.33 -19.26 -15.49
CA PHE A 113 -12.06 -18.01 -15.67
C PHE A 113 -11.12 -16.82 -15.53
N ILE A 114 -10.38 -16.74 -14.43
CA ILE A 114 -9.41 -15.66 -14.17
C ILE A 114 -8.32 -15.62 -15.25
N SER A 115 -7.76 -16.78 -15.65
CA SER A 115 -6.73 -16.85 -16.68
C SER A 115 -7.22 -16.36 -18.03
N ALA A 116 -8.44 -16.74 -18.44
CA ALA A 116 -9.02 -16.29 -19.70
C ALA A 116 -9.31 -14.78 -19.71
N LEU A 117 -9.81 -14.25 -18.60
CA LEU A 117 -10.03 -12.80 -18.44
C LEU A 117 -8.70 -12.04 -18.52
N ARG A 118 -7.71 -12.47 -17.78
CA ARG A 118 -6.41 -11.79 -17.66
C ARG A 118 -5.70 -11.65 -19.03
N GLN A 119 -5.84 -12.63 -19.92
CA GLN A 119 -5.23 -12.58 -21.24
C GLN A 119 -5.77 -11.46 -22.14
N ARG A 120 -7.03 -11.07 -21.96
CA ARG A 120 -7.72 -10.11 -22.82
C ARG A 120 -8.05 -8.79 -22.15
N PHE A 121 -8.07 -8.75 -20.82
CA PHE A 121 -8.56 -7.61 -20.05
C PHE A 121 -7.80 -6.29 -20.30
N GLY A 122 -6.53 -6.37 -20.72
CA GLY A 122 -5.73 -5.21 -21.08
C GLY A 122 -5.96 -4.68 -22.50
N MET A 123 -6.78 -5.37 -23.31
CA MET A 123 -7.08 -4.94 -24.69
C MET A 123 -8.21 -3.88 -24.66
N PRO A 124 -8.08 -2.77 -25.39
CA PRO A 124 -9.14 -1.78 -25.50
C PRO A 124 -10.47 -2.41 -25.95
N GLY A 125 -11.54 -2.21 -25.16
CA GLY A 125 -12.85 -2.73 -25.48
C GLY A 125 -13.09 -4.22 -25.21
N ALA A 126 -12.11 -4.97 -24.73
CA ALA A 126 -12.20 -6.43 -24.56
C ALA A 126 -13.25 -6.91 -23.54
N CYS A 127 -13.83 -6.02 -22.73
CA CYS A 127 -14.90 -6.39 -21.80
C CYS A 127 -16.28 -6.51 -22.46
N CYS A 128 -16.39 -6.42 -23.79
CA CYS A 128 -17.63 -6.64 -24.51
C CYS A 128 -18.02 -8.13 -24.51
N ASN A 129 -19.32 -8.38 -24.71
CA ASN A 129 -19.90 -9.72 -24.56
C ASN A 129 -19.41 -10.74 -25.57
N PHE A 130 -18.98 -10.31 -26.77
CA PHE A 130 -18.47 -11.21 -27.81
C PHE A 130 -16.99 -11.58 -27.60
N ASP A 131 -16.18 -10.71 -26.97
CA ASP A 131 -14.78 -11.00 -26.64
C ASP A 131 -14.63 -11.82 -25.35
N LEU A 132 -15.44 -11.50 -24.35
CA LEU A 132 -15.45 -12.15 -23.04
C LEU A 132 -16.86 -12.59 -22.62
N PRO A 133 -17.46 -13.56 -23.31
CA PRO A 133 -18.82 -14.04 -23.00
C PRO A 133 -18.93 -14.60 -21.57
N GLN A 134 -17.86 -15.22 -21.04
CA GLN A 134 -17.83 -15.69 -19.67
C GLN A 134 -17.87 -14.55 -18.65
N LEU A 135 -17.26 -13.39 -18.94
CA LEU A 135 -17.36 -12.22 -18.08
C LEU A 135 -18.78 -11.67 -18.08
N HIS A 136 -19.41 -11.59 -19.27
CA HIS A 136 -20.78 -11.14 -19.40
C HIS A 136 -21.74 -12.03 -18.61
N PHE A 137 -21.58 -13.35 -18.68
CA PHE A 137 -22.35 -14.32 -17.90
C PHE A 137 -22.11 -14.14 -16.38
N TRP A 138 -20.85 -13.98 -15.95
CA TRP A 138 -20.53 -13.77 -14.53
C TRP A 138 -21.14 -12.47 -13.99
N LEU A 139 -21.11 -11.39 -14.77
CA LEU A 139 -21.72 -10.11 -14.38
C LEU A 139 -23.24 -10.19 -14.26
N ALA A 140 -23.91 -11.14 -14.92
CA ALA A 140 -25.35 -11.38 -14.80
C ALA A 140 -25.73 -12.10 -13.49
N LYS A 141 -24.78 -12.71 -12.77
CA LYS A 141 -25.04 -13.32 -11.45
C LYS A 141 -25.43 -12.26 -10.42
N PRO A 142 -26.20 -12.62 -9.37
CA PRO A 142 -26.45 -11.75 -8.22
C PRO A 142 -25.14 -11.26 -7.60
N TRP A 143 -25.15 -10.02 -7.11
CA TRP A 143 -23.95 -9.43 -6.49
C TRP A 143 -23.35 -10.29 -5.37
N LYS A 144 -24.21 -10.86 -4.51
CA LYS A 144 -23.75 -11.73 -3.40
C LYS A 144 -22.91 -12.92 -3.87
N GLU A 145 -23.28 -13.54 -4.98
CA GLU A 145 -22.51 -14.67 -5.54
C GLU A 145 -21.15 -14.17 -6.10
N ARG A 146 -21.16 -13.05 -6.82
CA ARG A 146 -19.94 -12.43 -7.35
C ARG A 146 -19.00 -11.95 -6.25
N GLN A 147 -19.55 -11.46 -5.15
CA GLN A 147 -18.81 -11.05 -3.97
C GLN A 147 -18.07 -12.25 -3.33
N ILE A 148 -18.70 -13.42 -3.23
CA ILE A 148 -18.08 -14.65 -2.74
C ILE A 148 -16.92 -15.07 -3.66
N ASP A 149 -17.15 -15.10 -4.97
CA ASP A 149 -16.11 -15.42 -5.94
C ASP A 149 -14.91 -14.47 -5.79
N LEU A 150 -15.18 -13.15 -5.71
CA LEU A 150 -14.16 -12.13 -5.55
C LEU A 150 -13.39 -12.29 -4.22
N GLN A 151 -14.10 -12.57 -3.11
CA GLN A 151 -13.47 -12.82 -1.81
C GLN A 151 -12.53 -14.03 -1.88
N CYS A 152 -12.96 -15.14 -2.48
CA CYS A 152 -12.13 -16.34 -2.65
C CYS A 152 -10.84 -16.05 -3.44
N TRP A 153 -10.89 -15.20 -4.46
CA TRP A 153 -9.70 -14.82 -5.23
C TRP A 153 -8.76 -13.93 -4.42
N VAL A 154 -9.31 -12.99 -3.66
CA VAL A 154 -8.55 -12.04 -2.84
C VAL A 154 -7.89 -12.71 -1.65
N ASP A 155 -8.55 -13.70 -1.04
CA ASP A 155 -8.04 -14.42 0.14
C ASP A 155 -6.69 -15.10 -0.12
N GLN A 156 -6.39 -15.43 -1.38
CA GLN A 156 -5.10 -16.01 -1.76
C GLN A 156 -3.93 -15.05 -1.58
N PHE A 157 -4.18 -13.74 -1.48
CA PHE A 157 -3.16 -12.73 -1.25
C PHE A 157 -3.02 -12.33 0.22
N GLN A 158 -3.99 -12.68 1.07
CA GLN A 158 -4.00 -12.28 2.48
C GLN A 158 -2.73 -12.68 3.26
N PRO A 159 -2.14 -13.88 3.05
CA PRO A 159 -0.91 -14.24 3.74
C PRO A 159 0.25 -13.27 3.48
N LEU A 160 0.25 -12.57 2.34
CA LEU A 160 1.23 -11.54 2.00
C LEU A 160 0.78 -10.13 2.39
N LEU A 161 -0.48 -9.78 2.13
CA LEU A 161 -0.99 -8.42 2.34
C LEU A 161 -1.13 -8.07 3.82
N THR A 162 -1.58 -9.02 4.65
CA THR A 162 -1.76 -8.80 6.09
C THR A 162 -0.45 -8.35 6.78
N PRO A 163 0.68 -9.08 6.64
CA PRO A 163 1.93 -8.62 7.25
C PRO A 163 2.47 -7.34 6.63
N ILE A 164 2.30 -7.09 5.33
CA ILE A 164 2.73 -5.84 4.69
C ILE A 164 1.99 -4.64 5.28
N ASN A 165 0.68 -4.72 5.45
CA ASN A 165 -0.11 -3.65 6.05
C ASN A 165 0.32 -3.39 7.50
N LEU A 166 0.59 -4.45 8.27
CA LEU A 166 1.09 -4.32 9.64
C LEU A 166 2.48 -3.68 9.69
N LEU A 167 3.39 -4.07 8.79
CA LEU A 167 4.72 -3.48 8.70
C LEU A 167 4.67 -1.99 8.33
N LEU A 168 3.80 -1.60 7.39
CA LEU A 168 3.60 -0.20 7.02
C LEU A 168 2.97 0.62 8.16
N GLU A 169 2.02 0.04 8.90
CA GLU A 169 1.47 0.64 10.11
C GLU A 169 2.57 0.93 11.14
N LEU A 170 3.44 -0.06 11.40
CA LEU A 170 4.58 0.10 12.31
C LEU A 170 5.56 1.16 11.83
N ILE A 171 5.93 1.18 10.55
CA ILE A 171 6.81 2.21 9.99
C ILE A 171 6.19 3.60 10.14
N ARG A 172 4.90 3.76 9.85
CA ARG A 172 4.20 5.04 10.00
C ARG A 172 4.14 5.52 11.44
N SER A 173 4.10 4.61 12.41
CA SER A 173 4.08 4.93 13.84
C SER A 173 5.44 5.36 14.40
N THR A 174 6.54 5.25 13.64
CA THR A 174 7.86 5.68 14.09
C THR A 174 8.03 7.20 14.15
N ALA A 175 7.14 7.98 13.53
CA ALA A 175 7.20 9.42 13.50
C ALA A 175 5.81 10.07 13.56
N GLU A 176 5.69 11.10 14.40
CA GLU A 176 4.52 11.96 14.44
C GLU A 176 4.62 13.09 13.41
N PHE A 177 3.47 13.64 13.04
CA PHE A 177 3.40 14.79 12.14
C PHE A 177 3.77 16.08 12.88
N CYS A 178 4.84 16.74 12.44
CA CYS A 178 5.32 18.01 12.97
C CYS A 178 5.00 19.17 12.01
N PRO A 179 4.48 20.32 12.52
CA PRO A 179 4.27 21.52 11.72
C PRO A 179 5.56 21.99 11.06
N THR A 180 5.50 22.26 9.78
CA THR A 180 6.66 22.63 8.95
C THR A 180 6.24 23.66 7.91
N GLU A 181 7.19 24.48 7.46
CA GLU A 181 6.98 25.53 6.47
C GLU A 181 7.90 25.36 5.27
N ALA A 182 7.33 25.42 4.07
CA ALA A 182 8.08 25.47 2.81
C ALA A 182 8.09 26.90 2.26
N LYS A 183 9.22 27.60 2.41
CA LYS A 183 9.40 28.96 1.90
C LYS A 183 9.53 28.93 0.39
N ALA A 184 8.78 29.79 -0.31
CA ALA A 184 8.70 29.79 -1.77
C ALA A 184 8.44 28.38 -2.33
N GLY A 185 7.55 27.62 -1.68
CA GLY A 185 7.19 26.26 -2.10
C GLY A 185 8.30 25.20 -1.98
N PHE A 186 9.41 25.50 -1.31
CA PHE A 186 10.55 24.58 -1.18
C PHE A 186 10.91 24.27 0.27
N TYR A 187 11.16 23.00 0.55
CA TYR A 187 11.68 22.53 1.82
C TYR A 187 12.74 21.44 1.59
N GLN A 188 13.83 21.49 2.32
CA GLN A 188 14.87 20.45 2.31
C GLN A 188 15.14 20.00 3.74
N GLY A 189 15.25 18.68 3.92
CA GLY A 189 15.55 18.06 5.20
C GLY A 189 16.67 17.02 5.10
N ASP A 190 17.31 16.80 6.25
CA ASP A 190 18.28 15.75 6.46
C ASP A 190 17.94 15.03 7.77
N SER A 191 18.11 13.72 7.82
CA SER A 191 17.98 12.89 9.02
C SER A 191 19.30 12.28 9.39
N GLY A 192 19.61 12.18 10.69
CA GLY A 192 20.82 11.51 11.17
C GLY A 192 20.88 10.00 10.91
N GLN A 193 19.75 9.40 10.42
CA GLN A 193 19.63 7.98 10.14
C GLN A 193 18.88 7.74 8.82
N PRO A 194 19.04 6.57 8.18
CA PRO A 194 18.28 6.23 6.99
C PRO A 194 16.79 6.21 7.25
N LEU A 195 16.03 6.86 6.36
CA LEU A 195 14.58 6.90 6.40
C LEU A 195 13.97 5.84 5.47
N ALA A 196 12.85 5.30 5.88
CA ALA A 196 12.03 4.39 5.08
C ALA A 196 10.98 5.15 4.25
N LEU A 197 10.34 6.16 4.86
CA LEU A 197 9.17 6.84 4.32
C LEU A 197 9.13 8.32 4.75
N ILE A 198 8.84 9.21 3.81
CA ILE A 198 8.47 10.61 4.06
C ILE A 198 6.95 10.73 3.91
N ARG A 199 6.30 11.39 4.87
CA ARG A 199 4.87 11.66 4.84
C ARG A 199 4.64 13.16 4.94
N VAL A 200 3.91 13.70 3.98
CA VAL A 200 3.56 15.12 3.90
C VAL A 200 2.04 15.24 3.95
N LYS A 201 1.53 15.99 4.93
CA LYS A 201 0.12 16.27 5.05
C LYS A 201 -0.14 17.73 4.75
N VAL A 202 -1.00 18.03 3.79
CA VAL A 202 -1.30 19.37 3.31
C VAL A 202 -2.80 19.57 3.13
N ASP A 203 -3.30 20.75 3.42
CA ASP A 203 -4.70 21.12 3.18
C ASP A 203 -4.92 21.44 1.71
N VAL A 204 -5.95 20.84 1.11
CA VAL A 204 -6.34 21.05 -0.30
C VAL A 204 -6.62 22.52 -0.61
N SER A 205 -7.08 23.30 0.36
CA SER A 205 -7.37 24.72 0.17
C SER A 205 -6.15 25.57 -0.22
N GLN A 206 -4.92 25.04 -0.02
CA GLN A 206 -3.71 25.74 -0.46
C GLN A 206 -3.48 25.66 -1.99
N GLY A 207 -4.28 24.88 -2.72
CA GLY A 207 -4.23 24.80 -4.19
C GLY A 207 -2.93 24.19 -4.74
N CYS A 208 -2.17 23.48 -3.93
CA CYS A 208 -0.90 22.88 -4.32
C CYS A 208 -0.73 21.46 -3.77
N TYR A 209 0.16 20.69 -4.40
CA TYR A 209 0.54 19.35 -3.97
C TYR A 209 2.07 19.22 -3.91
N PRO A 210 2.60 18.37 -2.99
CA PRO A 210 4.03 18.15 -2.88
C PRO A 210 4.55 17.17 -3.93
N THR A 211 5.70 17.45 -4.49
CA THR A 211 6.58 16.48 -5.16
C THR A 211 7.78 16.24 -4.27
N ILE A 212 7.99 14.98 -3.89
CA ILE A 212 9.00 14.62 -2.91
C ILE A 212 10.07 13.80 -3.60
N SER A 213 11.33 14.23 -3.45
CA SER A 213 12.51 13.48 -3.87
C SER A 213 13.40 13.20 -2.67
N GLY A 214 14.08 12.06 -2.66
CA GLY A 214 14.94 11.73 -1.54
C GLY A 214 15.74 10.45 -1.76
N HIS A 215 16.82 10.34 -1.04
CA HIS A 215 17.66 9.16 -1.02
C HIS A 215 18.29 8.99 0.38
N ARG A 216 18.08 7.83 0.98
CA ARG A 216 18.57 7.51 2.33
C ARG A 216 18.07 8.47 3.40
N ASN A 217 18.88 9.47 3.77
CA ASN A 217 18.64 10.42 4.86
C ASN A 217 18.36 11.86 4.37
N ARG A 218 18.50 12.14 3.09
CA ARG A 218 18.27 13.48 2.52
C ARG A 218 17.04 13.48 1.64
N TYR A 219 16.25 14.54 1.73
CA TYR A 219 15.04 14.70 0.93
C TYR A 219 14.76 16.17 0.65
N ALA A 220 14.06 16.41 -0.45
CA ALA A 220 13.55 17.71 -0.83
C ALA A 220 12.08 17.61 -1.21
N ILE A 221 11.32 18.62 -0.83
CA ILE A 221 9.89 18.73 -1.10
C ILE A 221 9.68 20.02 -1.88
N HIS A 222 9.10 19.91 -3.07
CA HIS A 222 8.66 21.04 -3.87
C HIS A 222 7.15 21.04 -3.95
N PHE A 223 6.51 22.15 -3.67
CA PHE A 223 5.08 22.30 -3.85
C PHE A 223 4.78 22.84 -5.25
N VAL A 224 3.86 22.18 -5.93
CA VAL A 224 3.43 22.49 -7.29
C VAL A 224 2.01 23.04 -7.22
N ASP A 225 1.79 24.21 -7.80
CA ASP A 225 0.46 24.81 -7.98
C ASP A 225 -0.36 23.92 -8.94
N PHE A 226 -1.57 23.52 -8.53
CA PHE A 226 -2.38 22.57 -9.28
C PHE A 226 -2.84 23.13 -10.63
N ASP A 227 -3.21 24.42 -10.69
CA ASP A 227 -3.76 25.04 -11.90
C ASP A 227 -2.67 25.40 -12.90
N GLN A 228 -1.52 25.86 -12.38
CA GLN A 228 -0.41 26.34 -13.24
C GLN A 228 0.59 25.24 -13.58
N LEU A 229 0.56 24.09 -12.90
CA LEU A 229 1.47 22.94 -13.04
C LEU A 229 2.96 23.35 -12.95
N ARG A 230 3.27 24.34 -12.12
CA ARG A 230 4.63 24.85 -11.85
C ARG A 230 4.88 24.99 -10.35
N HIS A 231 6.14 25.08 -9.97
CA HIS A 231 6.49 25.34 -8.57
C HIS A 231 5.84 26.63 -8.09
N THR A 232 5.27 26.59 -6.88
CA THR A 232 4.67 27.77 -6.28
C THR A 232 5.74 28.61 -5.58
N ASP A 233 5.60 29.94 -5.68
CA ASP A 233 6.44 30.90 -4.95
C ASP A 233 5.84 31.25 -3.56
N LYS A 234 4.66 30.69 -3.24
CA LYS A 234 3.99 30.92 -1.95
C LYS A 234 4.69 30.16 -0.83
N THR A 235 4.59 30.67 0.38
CA THR A 235 4.91 29.92 1.57
C THR A 235 3.78 28.95 1.89
N ILE A 236 4.12 27.65 2.00
CA ILE A 236 3.16 26.58 2.25
C ILE A 236 3.36 26.03 3.65
N GLN A 237 2.26 25.99 4.43
CA GLN A 237 2.22 25.35 5.74
C GLN A 237 1.79 23.89 5.56
N PHE A 238 2.54 22.96 6.13
CA PHE A 238 2.25 21.54 6.03
C PHE A 238 2.72 20.79 7.27
N LEU A 239 2.28 19.55 7.41
CA LEU A 239 2.77 18.66 8.45
C LEU A 239 3.71 17.61 7.82
N LEU A 240 4.84 17.38 8.47
CA LEU A 240 5.88 16.46 8.00
C LEU A 240 6.09 15.34 9.03
N ALA A 241 6.15 14.09 8.56
CA ALA A 241 6.63 12.95 9.34
C ALA A 241 7.71 12.19 8.57
N THR A 242 8.83 11.91 9.23
CA THR A 242 10.00 11.22 8.66
C THR A 242 10.16 9.87 9.35
N CYS A 243 9.67 8.81 8.71
CA CYS A 243 9.61 7.47 9.27
C CYS A 243 10.88 6.67 8.91
N SER A 244 11.42 5.94 9.89
CA SER A 244 12.65 5.14 9.77
C SER A 244 12.40 3.63 9.85
#